data_7336dcd52369d22c1979f85798449452
#
_entry.id   7336dcd52369d22c1979f85798449452
#
_cell.length_a   1.000
_cell.length_b   1.000
_cell.length_c   1.000
_cell.angle_alpha   90.00
_cell.angle_beta   90.00
_cell.angle_gamma   90.00
#
_symmetry.space_group_name_H-M   'P 1'
#
loop_
_entity.id
_entity.type
_entity.pdbx_description
1 polymer ?
#
loop_
_entity_poly.entity_id
_entity_poly.type
_entity_poly.pdbx_seq_one_letter_code
_entity_poly.pdbx_strand_id
1 'polypeptide(L)'
;MPSLNLCQFIGHVGADPEVRTFDNGNKIATTRIAVSERFTDRNNQPQERTEWIGLVFNAKLADLAEKYIRKGSTIYVSGKWHNREWTDQAGNKRQSTELTVLTLQLLDKREAQPQPQAPAQPAYQAPAPAPTYQAPAPPQYQQPAPAPQYAPPAQPQPQYGPQPGYAPAYSPAEGPDFPF
;
A
#
# COMPACT_ATOMS: atom_id res chain seq x y z
N MET A 1 -25.31 -13.18 -26.11
CA MET A 1 -24.99 -13.80 -24.81
C MET A 1 -24.34 -12.77 -23.92
N PRO A 2 -24.77 -12.60 -22.66
CA PRO A 2 -24.07 -11.71 -21.73
C PRO A 2 -22.67 -12.27 -21.44
N SER A 3 -21.65 -11.40 -21.47
CA SER A 3 -20.27 -11.77 -21.17
C SER A 3 -19.59 -10.62 -20.39
N LEU A 4 -18.68 -10.96 -19.47
CA LEU A 4 -17.88 -10.01 -18.73
C LEU A 4 -16.39 -10.33 -18.95
N ASN A 5 -15.61 -9.28 -19.29
CA ASN A 5 -14.16 -9.33 -19.35
C ASN A 5 -13.62 -8.12 -18.58
N LEU A 6 -13.29 -8.35 -17.30
CA LEU A 6 -12.79 -7.32 -16.40
C LEU A 6 -11.73 -7.92 -15.47
N CYS A 7 -10.53 -7.37 -15.52
CA CYS A 7 -9.44 -7.69 -14.61
C CYS A 7 -9.01 -6.44 -13.85
N GLN A 8 -8.51 -6.63 -12.62
CA GLN A 8 -8.05 -5.55 -11.75
C GLN A 8 -6.72 -5.96 -11.12
N PHE A 9 -5.77 -5.04 -11.09
CA PHE A 9 -4.45 -5.29 -10.54
C PHE A 9 -3.95 -4.07 -9.77
N ILE A 10 -3.20 -4.33 -8.70
CA ILE A 10 -2.33 -3.36 -8.05
C ILE A 10 -0.92 -3.90 -8.19
N GLY A 11 0.02 -3.07 -8.64
CA GLY A 11 1.39 -3.50 -8.81
C GLY A 11 2.35 -2.34 -8.99
N HIS A 12 3.64 -2.68 -9.08
CA HIS A 12 4.71 -1.72 -9.28
C HIS A 12 5.13 -1.70 -10.75
N VAL A 13 5.27 -0.51 -11.28
CA VAL A 13 5.69 -0.30 -12.68
C VAL A 13 7.16 -0.71 -12.86
N GLY A 14 7.41 -1.62 -13.80
CA GLY A 14 8.73 -2.18 -14.03
C GLY A 14 9.65 -1.31 -14.88
N ALA A 15 9.08 -0.50 -15.77
CA ALA A 15 9.80 0.42 -16.65
C ALA A 15 8.92 1.63 -16.99
N ASP A 16 9.55 2.75 -17.37
CA ASP A 16 8.83 3.92 -17.86
C ASP A 16 7.94 3.54 -19.05
N PRO A 17 6.75 4.16 -19.19
CA PRO A 17 5.86 3.87 -20.32
C PRO A 17 6.49 4.20 -21.67
N GLU A 18 6.40 3.25 -22.59
CA GLU A 18 6.78 3.43 -23.99
C GLU A 18 5.61 4.04 -24.75
N VAL A 19 5.77 5.25 -25.25
CA VAL A 19 4.68 5.99 -25.90
C VAL A 19 4.88 5.98 -27.40
N ARG A 20 3.79 5.66 -28.14
CA ARG A 20 3.72 5.72 -29.60
C ARG A 20 2.56 6.60 -30.03
N THR A 21 2.86 7.54 -30.88
CA THR A 21 1.84 8.38 -31.54
C THR A 21 1.68 7.93 -32.99
N PHE A 22 0.45 7.72 -33.39
CA PHE A 22 0.11 7.33 -34.76
C PHE A 22 -0.23 8.56 -35.60
N ASP A 23 -0.17 8.44 -36.93
CA ASP A 23 -0.43 9.52 -37.89
C ASP A 23 -1.84 10.11 -37.77
N ASN A 24 -2.78 9.35 -37.25
CA ASN A 24 -4.16 9.78 -36.98
C ASN A 24 -4.31 10.57 -35.65
N GLY A 25 -3.19 10.90 -34.99
CA GLY A 25 -3.17 11.60 -33.71
C GLY A 25 -3.50 10.75 -32.48
N ASN A 26 -3.80 9.46 -32.66
CA ASN A 26 -4.00 8.55 -31.55
C ASN A 26 -2.68 8.24 -30.85
N LYS A 27 -2.70 8.21 -29.52
CA LYS A 27 -1.55 7.89 -28.69
C LYS A 27 -1.82 6.58 -27.93
N ILE A 28 -0.80 5.73 -27.86
CA ILE A 28 -0.80 4.51 -27.05
C ILE A 28 0.46 4.54 -26.18
N ALA A 29 0.30 4.21 -24.90
CA ALA A 29 1.43 3.97 -23.99
C ALA A 29 1.40 2.51 -23.52
N THR A 30 2.57 1.87 -23.47
CA THR A 30 2.72 0.49 -23.01
C THR A 30 3.74 0.42 -21.88
N THR A 31 3.45 -0.37 -20.87
CA THR A 31 4.41 -0.72 -19.81
C THR A 31 4.08 -2.07 -19.21
N ARG A 32 4.80 -2.50 -18.17
CA ARG A 32 4.53 -3.71 -17.40
C ARG A 32 4.50 -3.39 -15.92
N ILE A 33 3.60 -4.06 -15.20
CA ILE A 33 3.58 -4.02 -13.74
C ILE A 33 3.97 -5.38 -13.16
N ALA A 34 4.67 -5.35 -12.04
CA ALA A 34 4.95 -6.50 -11.20
C ALA A 34 3.84 -6.60 -10.15
N VAL A 35 3.14 -7.73 -10.14
CA VAL A 35 2.15 -8.08 -9.13
C VAL A 35 2.72 -9.21 -8.31
N SER A 36 3.07 -8.94 -7.05
CA SER A 36 3.67 -9.93 -6.14
C SER A 36 2.64 -10.47 -5.17
N GLU A 37 2.61 -11.77 -5.04
CA GLU A 37 1.75 -12.50 -4.12
C GLU A 37 2.62 -13.30 -3.15
N ARG A 38 2.31 -13.22 -1.86
CA ARG A 38 2.95 -14.03 -0.82
C ARG A 38 2.00 -15.12 -0.38
N PHE A 39 2.48 -16.33 -0.37
CA PHE A 39 1.72 -17.49 0.06
C PHE A 39 2.60 -18.45 0.88
N THR A 40 1.98 -19.33 1.62
CA THR A 40 2.66 -20.38 2.37
C THR A 40 2.57 -21.68 1.60
N ASP A 41 3.68 -22.34 1.37
CA ASP A 41 3.73 -23.62 0.68
C ASP A 41 3.26 -24.79 1.59
N ARG A 42 3.23 -26.01 1.04
CA ARG A 42 2.82 -27.22 1.77
C ARG A 42 3.73 -27.57 2.94
N ASN A 43 4.97 -27.05 2.94
CA ASN A 43 5.97 -27.24 3.99
C ASN A 43 5.92 -26.11 5.03
N ASN A 44 4.88 -25.29 5.02
CA ASN A 44 4.71 -24.12 5.89
C ASN A 44 5.82 -23.07 5.73
N GLN A 45 6.45 -23.00 4.54
CA GLN A 45 7.47 -22.01 4.21
C GLN A 45 6.83 -20.83 3.46
N PRO A 46 7.18 -19.58 3.81
CA PRO A 46 6.73 -18.42 3.08
C PRO A 46 7.37 -18.37 1.69
N GLN A 47 6.56 -18.21 0.67
CA GLN A 47 6.97 -18.08 -0.73
C GLN A 47 6.45 -16.77 -1.30
N GLU A 48 7.17 -16.25 -2.28
CA GLU A 48 6.74 -15.07 -3.04
C GLU A 48 6.79 -15.38 -4.54
N ARG A 49 5.71 -15.04 -5.23
CA ARG A 49 5.61 -15.16 -6.68
C ARG A 49 5.27 -13.80 -7.27
N THR A 50 5.99 -13.41 -8.31
CA THR A 50 5.75 -12.16 -9.04
C THR A 50 5.34 -12.48 -10.46
N GLU A 51 4.19 -11.93 -10.85
CA GLU A 51 3.66 -11.99 -12.21
C GLU A 51 3.82 -10.64 -12.89
N TRP A 52 4.23 -10.68 -14.18
CA TRP A 52 4.41 -9.49 -14.98
C TRP A 52 3.24 -9.29 -15.92
N ILE A 53 2.48 -8.23 -15.73
CA ILE A 53 1.28 -7.92 -16.50
C ILE A 53 1.59 -6.80 -17.49
N GLY A 54 1.43 -7.06 -18.79
CA GLY A 54 1.52 -6.05 -19.84
C GLY A 54 0.30 -5.13 -19.82
N LEU A 55 0.53 -3.82 -19.84
CA LEU A 55 -0.51 -2.79 -19.83
C LEU A 55 -0.49 -2.01 -21.13
N VAL A 56 -1.67 -1.74 -21.67
CA VAL A 56 -1.88 -0.88 -22.83
C VAL A 56 -2.84 0.24 -22.44
N PHE A 57 -2.35 1.46 -22.54
CA PHE A 57 -3.11 2.69 -22.27
C PHE A 57 -3.42 3.35 -23.60
N ASN A 58 -4.68 3.73 -23.82
CA ASN A 58 -5.13 4.39 -25.04
C ASN A 58 -5.54 5.84 -24.79
N ALA A 59 -5.35 6.69 -25.79
CA ALA A 59 -5.79 8.08 -25.82
C ALA A 59 -5.45 8.86 -24.53
N LYS A 60 -6.42 9.42 -23.83
CA LYS A 60 -6.22 10.22 -22.61
C LYS A 60 -5.45 9.46 -21.50
N LEU A 61 -5.62 8.14 -21.39
CA LEU A 61 -4.88 7.36 -20.40
C LEU A 61 -3.41 7.21 -20.80
N ALA A 62 -3.08 7.22 -22.10
CA ALA A 62 -1.70 7.23 -22.58
C ALA A 62 -0.99 8.55 -22.20
N ASP A 63 -1.68 9.69 -22.31
CA ASP A 63 -1.14 10.99 -21.88
C ASP A 63 -0.90 11.03 -20.36
N LEU A 64 -1.83 10.46 -19.58
CA LEU A 64 -1.67 10.38 -18.12
C LEU A 64 -0.49 9.45 -17.76
N ALA A 65 -0.38 8.32 -18.44
CA ALA A 65 0.71 7.37 -18.21
C ALA A 65 2.08 8.02 -18.52
N GLU A 66 2.22 8.68 -19.66
CA GLU A 66 3.44 9.41 -20.05
C GLU A 66 3.84 10.45 -19.02
N LYS A 67 2.87 11.20 -18.51
CA LYS A 67 3.12 12.34 -17.62
C LYS A 67 3.45 11.93 -16.19
N TYR A 68 2.75 10.93 -15.67
CA TYR A 68 2.75 10.64 -14.23
C TYR A 68 3.32 9.29 -13.85
N ILE A 69 3.33 8.29 -14.75
CA ILE A 69 3.86 6.96 -14.43
C ILE A 69 5.37 6.94 -14.65
N ARG A 70 6.10 6.41 -13.68
CA ARG A 70 7.55 6.15 -13.75
C ARG A 70 7.84 4.75 -13.27
N LYS A 71 9.02 4.24 -13.62
CA LYS A 71 9.53 2.99 -13.05
C LYS A 71 9.47 3.04 -11.52
N GLY A 72 8.89 2.02 -10.90
CA GLY A 72 8.71 1.92 -9.45
C GLY A 72 7.39 2.49 -8.93
N SER A 73 6.64 3.27 -9.72
CA SER A 73 5.33 3.77 -9.30
C SER A 73 4.38 2.65 -8.93
N THR A 74 3.61 2.84 -7.87
CA THR A 74 2.53 1.93 -7.48
C THR A 74 1.24 2.39 -8.10
N ILE A 75 0.61 1.54 -8.90
CA ILE A 75 -0.62 1.86 -9.59
C ILE A 75 -1.69 0.80 -9.38
N TYR A 76 -2.95 1.24 -9.36
CA TYR A 76 -4.12 0.40 -9.55
C TYR A 76 -4.59 0.56 -10.99
N VAL A 77 -4.87 -0.54 -11.65
CA VAL A 77 -5.43 -0.59 -12.99
C VAL A 77 -6.62 -1.53 -13.05
N SER A 78 -7.61 -1.15 -13.83
CA SER A 78 -8.74 -2.01 -14.18
C SER A 78 -8.91 -1.97 -15.70
N GLY A 79 -9.20 -3.10 -16.33
CA GLY A 79 -9.26 -3.17 -17.78
C GLY A 79 -9.73 -4.51 -18.33
N LYS A 80 -9.65 -4.64 -19.65
CA LYS A 80 -10.02 -5.84 -20.39
C LYS A 80 -8.77 -6.65 -20.74
N TRP A 81 -8.86 -7.94 -20.51
CA TRP A 81 -7.82 -8.91 -20.85
C TRP A 81 -7.89 -9.28 -22.31
N HIS A 82 -6.76 -9.20 -23.03
CA HIS A 82 -6.64 -9.56 -24.44
C HIS A 82 -5.40 -10.40 -24.70
N ASN A 83 -5.55 -11.39 -25.56
CA ASN A 83 -4.42 -12.09 -26.13
C ASN A 83 -4.12 -11.49 -27.50
N ARG A 84 -2.88 -11.04 -27.69
CA ARG A 84 -2.37 -10.54 -28.97
C ARG A 84 -1.44 -11.56 -29.58
N GLU A 85 -1.76 -11.99 -30.79
CA GLU A 85 -0.86 -12.82 -31.59
C GLU A 85 0.00 -11.93 -32.49
N TRP A 86 1.26 -12.25 -32.57
CA TRP A 86 2.20 -11.59 -33.46
C TRP A 86 3.24 -12.58 -33.97
N THR A 87 3.86 -12.26 -35.11
CA THR A 87 4.90 -13.11 -35.71
C THR A 87 6.25 -12.43 -35.44
N ASP A 88 7.19 -13.18 -34.86
CA ASP A 88 8.55 -12.71 -34.64
C ASP A 88 9.34 -12.64 -35.98
N GLN A 89 10.55 -12.06 -35.91
CA GLN A 89 11.40 -11.92 -37.12
C GLN A 89 11.85 -13.26 -37.72
N ALA A 90 11.78 -14.34 -36.94
CA ALA A 90 12.09 -15.68 -37.37
C ALA A 90 10.87 -16.42 -37.99
N GLY A 91 9.70 -15.75 -38.11
CA GLY A 91 8.48 -16.30 -38.63
C GLY A 91 7.64 -17.13 -37.65
N ASN A 92 8.03 -17.18 -36.36
CA ASN A 92 7.27 -17.94 -35.38
C ASN A 92 6.10 -17.13 -34.84
N LYS A 93 4.93 -17.76 -34.71
CA LYS A 93 3.78 -17.17 -34.02
C LYS A 93 4.06 -17.07 -32.52
N ARG A 94 3.93 -15.87 -31.98
CA ARG A 94 4.05 -15.55 -30.55
C ARG A 94 2.72 -15.03 -30.08
N GLN A 95 2.45 -15.28 -28.80
CA GLN A 95 1.27 -14.74 -28.12
C GLN A 95 1.73 -13.92 -26.94
N SER A 96 1.24 -12.71 -26.81
CA SER A 96 1.40 -11.87 -25.63
C SER A 96 0.04 -11.58 -25.05
N THR A 97 -0.02 -11.59 -23.74
CA THR A 97 -1.24 -11.26 -23.01
C THR A 97 -1.13 -9.86 -22.45
N GLU A 98 -2.11 -9.03 -22.76
CA GLU A 98 -2.10 -7.61 -22.45
C GLU A 98 -3.43 -7.18 -21.80
N LEU A 99 -3.36 -6.26 -20.83
CA LEU A 99 -4.52 -5.61 -20.26
C LEU A 99 -4.73 -4.26 -20.93
N THR A 100 -5.83 -4.11 -21.67
CA THR A 100 -6.26 -2.77 -22.13
C THR A 100 -6.89 -2.03 -20.97
N VAL A 101 -6.21 -1.00 -20.48
CA VAL A 101 -6.59 -0.26 -19.28
C VAL A 101 -7.79 0.64 -19.55
N LEU A 102 -8.80 0.55 -18.69
CA LEU A 102 -10.00 1.40 -18.66
C LEU A 102 -9.95 2.42 -17.54
N THR A 103 -9.36 2.03 -16.39
CA THR A 103 -9.23 2.89 -15.22
C THR A 103 -7.80 2.82 -14.70
N LEU A 104 -7.24 3.97 -14.36
CA LEU A 104 -5.91 4.12 -13.79
C LEU A 104 -6.00 4.98 -12.53
N GLN A 105 -5.38 4.54 -11.44
CA GLN A 105 -5.17 5.33 -10.22
C GLN A 105 -3.71 5.21 -9.79
N LEU A 106 -3.09 6.33 -9.50
CA LEU A 106 -1.75 6.40 -8.92
C LEU A 106 -1.90 6.24 -7.41
N LEU A 107 -1.21 5.27 -6.82
CA LEU A 107 -1.27 4.97 -5.39
C LEU A 107 -0.04 5.47 -4.63
N ASP A 108 0.96 6.00 -5.34
CA ASP A 108 2.11 6.61 -4.71
C ASP A 108 1.67 7.78 -3.83
N LYS A 109 2.15 7.83 -2.61
CA LYS A 109 2.04 9.05 -1.81
C LYS A 109 2.75 10.15 -2.59
N ARG A 110 1.99 11.17 -2.98
CA ARG A 110 2.57 12.40 -3.49
C ARG A 110 3.48 12.90 -2.37
N GLU A 111 4.80 12.74 -2.52
CA GLU A 111 5.72 13.52 -1.72
C GLU A 111 5.29 14.96 -1.97
N ALA A 112 4.81 15.62 -0.91
CA ALA A 112 4.52 17.03 -0.97
C ALA A 112 5.82 17.67 -1.47
N GLN A 113 5.84 18.14 -2.72
CA GLN A 113 6.91 19.02 -3.16
C GLN A 113 7.11 20.02 -2.03
N PRO A 114 8.36 20.21 -1.55
CA PRO A 114 8.60 21.24 -0.56
C PRO A 114 7.98 22.51 -1.16
N GLN A 115 6.87 22.95 -0.53
CA GLN A 115 6.27 24.22 -0.90
C GLN A 115 7.42 25.22 -0.84
N PRO A 116 7.66 26.02 -1.90
CA PRO A 116 8.62 27.11 -1.81
C PRO A 116 8.25 27.85 -0.52
N GLN A 117 9.13 27.77 0.47
CA GLN A 117 8.93 28.53 1.71
C GLN A 117 8.70 29.95 1.26
N ALA A 118 7.48 30.46 1.49
CA ALA A 118 7.23 31.88 1.33
C ALA A 118 8.37 32.60 2.05
N PRO A 119 9.00 33.61 1.42
CA PRO A 119 10.09 34.32 2.04
C PRO A 119 9.66 34.72 3.44
N ALA A 120 10.46 34.30 4.43
CA ALA A 120 10.20 34.57 5.83
C ALA A 120 9.93 36.08 5.93
N GLN A 121 8.71 36.44 6.29
CA GLN A 121 8.39 37.82 6.61
C GLN A 121 9.37 38.26 7.68
N PRO A 122 10.05 39.41 7.51
CA PRO A 122 10.95 39.91 8.54
C PRO A 122 10.17 39.97 9.85
N ALA A 123 10.68 39.26 10.85
CA ALA A 123 10.09 39.26 12.19
C ALA A 123 10.01 40.74 12.63
N TYR A 124 8.79 41.25 12.78
CA TYR A 124 8.56 42.50 13.48
C TYR A 124 9.12 42.30 14.88
N GLN A 125 10.27 42.95 15.15
CA GLN A 125 10.79 43.02 16.51
C GLN A 125 9.77 43.76 17.34
N ALA A 126 9.10 43.02 18.24
CA ALA A 126 8.24 43.61 19.24
C ALA A 126 9.09 44.64 20.03
N PRO A 127 8.54 45.83 20.30
CA PRO A 127 9.22 46.84 21.13
C PRO A 127 9.54 46.20 22.48
N ALA A 128 10.77 46.54 22.99
CA ALA A 128 11.26 46.03 24.26
C ALA A 128 10.23 46.30 25.39
N PRO A 129 9.98 45.30 26.27
CA PRO A 129 9.05 45.50 27.37
C PRO A 129 9.55 46.60 28.30
N ALA A 130 8.66 47.54 28.64
CA ALA A 130 8.91 48.57 29.59
C ALA A 130 9.32 47.97 30.98
N PRO A 131 10.17 48.64 31.76
CA PRO A 131 10.62 48.14 33.07
C PRO A 131 9.42 47.91 33.99
N THR A 132 9.21 46.67 34.36
CA THR A 132 8.18 46.27 35.32
C THR A 132 8.62 46.66 36.70
N TYR A 133 7.86 47.52 37.35
CA TYR A 133 7.94 47.75 38.78
C TYR A 133 7.67 46.45 39.53
N GLN A 134 8.66 45.95 40.27
CA GLN A 134 8.49 44.79 41.14
C GLN A 134 7.63 45.21 42.34
N ALA A 135 6.42 44.72 42.41
CA ALA A 135 5.65 44.78 43.62
C ALA A 135 6.26 43.86 44.71
N PRO A 136 6.23 44.25 45.98
CA PRO A 136 6.77 43.41 47.05
C PRO A 136 5.99 42.10 47.16
N ALA A 137 6.73 41.01 47.39
CA ALA A 137 6.20 39.64 47.46
C ALA A 137 5.17 39.49 48.60
N PRO A 138 4.04 38.81 48.36
CA PRO A 138 3.11 38.49 49.45
C PRO A 138 3.72 37.44 50.38
N PRO A 139 3.33 37.41 51.66
CA PRO A 139 3.87 36.49 52.66
C PRO A 139 3.54 35.04 52.27
N GLN A 140 4.56 34.18 52.32
CA GLN A 140 4.42 32.74 52.10
C GLN A 140 3.61 32.11 53.24
N TYR A 141 2.41 31.65 52.95
CA TYR A 141 1.69 30.73 53.82
C TYR A 141 2.32 29.34 53.68
N GLN A 142 2.85 28.78 54.77
CA GLN A 142 3.35 27.43 54.85
C GLN A 142 2.18 26.46 54.57
N GLN A 143 2.32 25.64 53.55
CA GLN A 143 1.38 24.56 53.29
C GLN A 143 1.48 23.49 54.38
N PRO A 144 0.36 22.98 54.90
CA PRO A 144 0.36 21.86 55.82
C PRO A 144 0.86 20.58 55.12
N ALA A 145 1.61 19.78 55.89
CA ALA A 145 2.21 18.53 55.43
C ALA A 145 1.16 17.56 54.86
N PRO A 146 1.49 16.81 53.78
CA PRO A 146 0.57 15.83 53.21
C PRO A 146 0.29 14.68 54.17
N ALA A 147 -0.99 14.33 54.30
CA ALA A 147 -1.46 13.21 55.10
C ALA A 147 -0.89 11.87 54.55
N PRO A 148 -0.64 10.87 55.42
CA PRO A 148 -0.12 9.58 55.02
C PRO A 148 -1.13 8.85 54.10
N GLN A 149 -0.66 8.44 52.92
CA GLN A 149 -1.42 7.62 51.99
C GLN A 149 -1.52 6.19 52.55
N TYR A 150 -2.71 5.77 52.87
CA TYR A 150 -3.02 4.37 53.14
C TYR A 150 -2.93 3.58 51.85
N ALA A 151 -2.05 2.58 51.82
CA ALA A 151 -2.00 1.61 50.72
C ALA A 151 -3.26 0.71 50.74
N PRO A 152 -3.89 0.47 49.60
CA PRO A 152 -5.02 -0.45 49.53
C PRO A 152 -4.56 -1.90 49.80
N PRO A 153 -5.41 -2.73 50.47
CA PRO A 153 -5.07 -4.11 50.74
C PRO A 153 -4.94 -4.93 49.45
N ALA A 154 -3.91 -5.78 49.43
CA ALA A 154 -3.64 -6.70 48.30
C ALA A 154 -4.83 -7.64 48.08
N GLN A 155 -5.32 -7.68 46.84
CA GLN A 155 -6.31 -8.67 46.40
C GLN A 155 -5.66 -10.05 46.33
N PRO A 156 -6.34 -11.12 46.80
CA PRO A 156 -5.84 -12.47 46.68
C PRO A 156 -5.85 -12.91 45.22
N GLN A 157 -4.71 -13.41 44.72
CA GLN A 157 -4.58 -14.03 43.38
C GLN A 157 -5.33 -15.37 43.39
N PRO A 158 -6.12 -15.69 42.34
CA PRO A 158 -6.70 -17.01 42.21
C PRO A 158 -5.62 -18.04 41.89
N GLN A 159 -5.47 -19.03 42.77
CA GLN A 159 -4.69 -20.23 42.54
C GLN A 159 -5.40 -21.11 41.51
N TYR A 160 -4.82 -21.20 40.30
CA TYR A 160 -5.19 -22.21 39.35
C TYR A 160 -4.59 -23.57 39.79
N GLY A 161 -5.41 -24.47 40.28
CA GLY A 161 -5.05 -25.86 40.46
C GLY A 161 -4.90 -26.59 39.11
N PRO A 162 -4.13 -27.69 39.05
CA PRO A 162 -3.95 -28.42 37.80
C PRO A 162 -5.25 -29.15 37.39
N GLN A 163 -5.72 -28.88 36.16
CA GLN A 163 -6.82 -29.63 35.56
C GLN A 163 -6.37 -31.02 35.12
N PRO A 164 -7.14 -32.08 35.42
CA PRO A 164 -6.85 -33.41 34.88
C PRO A 164 -7.16 -33.52 33.41
N GLY A 165 -6.29 -34.22 32.70
CA GLY A 165 -6.23 -34.38 31.26
C GLY A 165 -7.52 -34.85 30.58
N TYR A 166 -7.88 -34.16 29.52
CA TYR A 166 -8.76 -34.68 28.48
C TYR A 166 -7.90 -34.98 27.24
N ALA A 167 -7.67 -36.26 27.00
CA ALA A 167 -7.17 -36.75 25.73
C ALA A 167 -8.38 -37.05 24.84
N PRO A 168 -8.52 -36.47 23.66
CA PRO A 168 -9.40 -37.00 22.65
C PRO A 168 -8.63 -38.06 21.85
N ALA A 169 -9.06 -39.30 21.95
CA ALA A 169 -8.71 -40.38 21.03
C ALA A 169 -9.30 -40.02 19.64
N TYR A 170 -8.45 -39.76 18.67
CA TYR A 170 -8.83 -39.65 17.27
C TYR A 170 -8.47 -40.96 16.56
N SER A 171 -9.47 -41.78 16.24
CA SER A 171 -9.35 -42.90 15.32
C SER A 171 -9.38 -42.38 13.88
N PRO A 172 -8.47 -42.83 12.99
CA PRO A 172 -8.57 -42.51 11.58
C PRO A 172 -9.68 -43.36 10.95
N ALA A 173 -10.71 -42.68 10.45
CA ALA A 173 -11.69 -43.30 9.55
C ALA A 173 -11.10 -43.25 8.13
N GLU A 174 -11.03 -44.41 7.51
CA GLU A 174 -10.75 -44.62 6.09
C GLU A 174 -11.72 -43.79 5.23
N GLY A 175 -11.18 -42.90 4.41
CA GLY A 175 -11.92 -42.20 3.39
C GLY A 175 -11.91 -42.97 2.05
N PRO A 176 -12.96 -42.88 1.25
CA PRO A 176 -13.04 -43.64 0.01
C PRO A 176 -12.11 -43.11 -1.07
N ASP A 177 -11.48 -44.05 -1.75
CA ASP A 177 -10.77 -43.93 -3.03
C ASP A 177 -11.66 -43.25 -4.08
N PHE A 178 -11.19 -42.13 -4.64
CA PHE A 178 -11.71 -41.59 -5.89
C PHE A 178 -10.66 -41.78 -6.97
N PRO A 179 -10.94 -42.61 -8.01
CA PRO A 179 -10.10 -42.62 -9.19
C PRO A 179 -10.50 -41.45 -10.11
N PHE A 180 -9.53 -40.54 -10.39
CA PHE A 180 -9.34 -39.86 -11.68
C PHE A 180 -8.03 -39.06 -11.61
#